data_973dd91d00af57de0414bdadc5577ade
#
_entry.id   973dd91d00af57de0414bdadc5577ade
#
_cell.length_a   1.000
_cell.length_b   1.000
_cell.length_c   1.000
_cell.angle_alpha   90.00
_cell.angle_beta   90.00
_cell.angle_gamma   90.00
#
_symmetry.space_group_name_H-M   'P 1'
#
loop_
_entity.id
_entity.type
_entity.pdbx_description
1 polymer ?
#
loop_
_entity_poly.entity_id
_entity_poly.type
_entity_poly.pdbx_seq_one_letter_code
_entity_poly.pdbx_strand_id
1 'polypeptide(L)'
;MPQKPSYLFVSPHLDDAILSCGGLFSYLAPKTDVTIATVFTEAHNSPTSLSIRRFLKNSGYDDSEKLFIERRREDKIINDLIGVKTIHLRFTDGLYRLKSNANRLELALGNILQEAKFIYPLFAWQLKMGKVSSNDGQLINEITRKIEGLVGPKTVLFAPVATGSHLDHKIVRRAIEGRFENVIFWSDFPYNVWDNQFSSDLGSRGYQRWEWNNNLDEKIKLIRMIKTQVSLLFPDGNIPKVPEYYFAKEGVVPFPATVGGLKPLAKEDQYSESQEGDQRL
;
A
#
# COMPACT_ATOMS: atom_id res chain seq x y z
N MET A 1 -1.69 19.24 -29.18
CA MET A 1 -1.68 19.75 -27.80
C MET A 1 -0.68 18.92 -27.00
N PRO A 2 0.14 19.50 -26.12
CA PRO A 2 1.00 18.69 -25.27
C PRO A 2 0.11 17.78 -24.40
N GLN A 3 0.36 16.46 -24.45
CA GLN A 3 -0.33 15.50 -23.61
C GLN A 3 -0.06 15.83 -22.14
N LYS A 4 -1.12 15.91 -21.32
CA LYS A 4 -1.02 16.11 -19.86
C LYS A 4 -0.27 14.91 -19.24
N PRO A 5 0.48 15.10 -18.16
CA PRO A 5 1.04 13.98 -17.41
C PRO A 5 -0.11 13.14 -16.83
N SER A 6 0.07 11.82 -16.80
CA SER A 6 -0.80 10.90 -16.09
C SER A 6 -0.12 10.41 -14.82
N TYR A 7 -0.89 10.17 -13.78
CA TYR A 7 -0.39 9.71 -12.49
C TYR A 7 -0.90 8.30 -12.21
N LEU A 8 0.03 7.37 -11.98
CA LEU A 8 -0.27 5.97 -11.66
C LEU A 8 0.18 5.66 -10.22
N PHE A 9 -0.76 5.36 -9.36
CA PHE A 9 -0.51 4.94 -7.99
C PHE A 9 -0.68 3.43 -7.88
N VAL A 10 0.38 2.72 -7.49
CA VAL A 10 0.35 1.27 -7.31
C VAL A 10 0.08 0.95 -5.85
N SER A 11 -1.18 0.64 -5.53
CA SER A 11 -1.62 0.31 -4.18
C SER A 11 -1.41 -1.18 -3.86
N PRO A 12 -0.82 -1.55 -2.72
CA PRO A 12 -0.79 -2.95 -2.29
C PRO A 12 -2.21 -3.52 -2.12
N HIS A 13 -3.05 -2.92 -1.28
CA HIS A 13 -4.41 -3.37 -1.01
C HIS A 13 -5.46 -2.32 -1.39
N LEU A 14 -6.73 -2.66 -1.20
CA LEU A 14 -7.92 -1.92 -1.62
C LEU A 14 -8.22 -0.65 -0.77
N ASP A 15 -7.28 -0.20 0.03
CA ASP A 15 -7.41 0.91 0.97
C ASP A 15 -6.12 1.77 1.04
N ASP A 16 -4.93 1.18 0.84
CA ASP A 16 -3.63 1.82 1.12
C ASP A 16 -3.41 3.15 0.40
N ALA A 17 -3.78 3.23 -0.89
CA ALA A 17 -3.61 4.47 -1.65
C ALA A 17 -4.51 5.59 -1.11
N ILE A 18 -5.76 5.30 -0.77
CA ILE A 18 -6.70 6.27 -0.17
C ILE A 18 -6.23 6.67 1.22
N LEU A 19 -5.80 5.69 2.04
CA LEU A 19 -5.25 5.93 3.37
C LEU A 19 -4.04 6.85 3.33
N SER A 20 -3.15 6.68 2.35
CA SER A 20 -1.86 7.39 2.29
C SER A 20 -1.90 8.68 1.47
N CYS A 21 -2.71 8.74 0.40
CA CYS A 21 -2.68 9.80 -0.62
C CYS A 21 -4.05 10.47 -0.86
N GLY A 22 -5.06 10.24 -0.02
CA GLY A 22 -6.43 10.72 -0.23
C GLY A 22 -6.57 12.25 -0.35
N GLY A 23 -5.73 13.01 0.37
CA GLY A 23 -5.67 14.46 0.27
C GLY A 23 -5.11 14.92 -1.08
N LEU A 24 -4.06 14.26 -1.55
CA LEU A 24 -3.47 14.52 -2.86
C LEU A 24 -4.42 14.15 -3.99
N PHE A 25 -5.13 13.01 -3.89
CA PHE A 25 -6.12 12.61 -4.90
C PHE A 25 -7.23 13.65 -5.06
N SER A 26 -7.77 14.15 -3.95
CA SER A 26 -8.80 15.19 -3.95
C SER A 26 -8.34 16.48 -4.65
N TYR A 27 -7.04 16.73 -4.71
CA TYR A 27 -6.45 17.85 -5.43
C TYR A 27 -6.17 17.56 -6.90
N LEU A 28 -5.63 16.37 -7.21
CA LEU A 28 -5.14 16.02 -8.55
C LEU A 28 -6.26 15.60 -9.50
N ALA A 29 -7.19 14.77 -9.04
CA ALA A 29 -8.17 14.14 -9.91
C ALA A 29 -9.04 15.13 -10.73
N PRO A 30 -9.44 16.31 -10.18
CA PRO A 30 -10.17 17.31 -11.00
C PRO A 30 -9.31 17.97 -12.09
N LYS A 31 -7.99 17.81 -12.08
CA LYS A 31 -7.04 18.57 -12.92
C LYS A 31 -6.32 17.71 -13.93
N THR A 32 -6.20 16.41 -13.68
CA THR A 32 -5.37 15.51 -14.48
C THR A 32 -5.85 14.06 -14.36
N ASP A 33 -5.30 13.18 -15.21
CA ASP A 33 -5.63 11.77 -15.19
C ASP A 33 -4.89 11.06 -14.04
N VAL A 34 -5.66 10.56 -13.06
CA VAL A 34 -5.16 9.77 -11.95
C VAL A 34 -5.71 8.34 -12.04
N THR A 35 -4.83 7.36 -11.90
CA THR A 35 -5.18 5.96 -11.87
C THR A 35 -4.62 5.30 -10.61
N ILE A 36 -5.42 4.52 -9.91
CA ILE A 36 -4.99 3.62 -8.86
C ILE A 36 -5.02 2.19 -9.41
N ALA A 37 -3.86 1.52 -9.41
CA ALA A 37 -3.72 0.11 -9.71
C ALA A 37 -3.48 -0.67 -8.43
N THR A 38 -4.52 -1.35 -7.92
CA THR A 38 -4.43 -2.15 -6.69
C THR A 38 -4.00 -3.57 -7.01
N VAL A 39 -2.95 -4.03 -6.34
CA VAL A 39 -2.27 -5.30 -6.63
C VAL A 39 -3.03 -6.48 -6.04
N PHE A 40 -3.16 -6.54 -4.71
CA PHE A 40 -3.73 -7.67 -3.99
C PHE A 40 -5.22 -7.43 -3.72
N THR A 41 -6.05 -7.96 -4.61
CA THR A 41 -7.48 -7.71 -4.62
C THR A 41 -8.33 -8.97 -4.54
N GLU A 42 -7.69 -10.14 -4.39
CA GLU A 42 -8.37 -11.43 -4.36
C GLU A 42 -8.05 -12.22 -3.08
N ALA A 43 -9.04 -13.00 -2.66
CA ALA A 43 -8.96 -14.00 -1.60
C ALA A 43 -9.73 -15.25 -2.02
N HIS A 44 -9.61 -16.32 -1.28
CA HIS A 44 -10.36 -17.56 -1.45
C HIS A 44 -10.81 -18.13 -0.11
N ASN A 45 -11.83 -18.97 -0.13
CA ASN A 45 -12.44 -19.54 1.07
C ASN A 45 -11.75 -20.84 1.55
N SER A 46 -11.02 -21.53 0.69
CA SER A 46 -10.41 -22.83 1.02
C SER A 46 -9.05 -22.98 0.34
N PRO A 47 -8.03 -23.49 1.04
CA PRO A 47 -8.02 -23.84 2.47
C PRO A 47 -8.11 -22.61 3.38
N THR A 48 -8.38 -22.81 4.68
CA THR A 48 -8.44 -21.72 5.67
C THR A 48 -7.41 -21.93 6.78
N SER A 49 -6.85 -20.84 7.31
CA SER A 49 -5.92 -20.84 8.45
C SER A 49 -6.53 -20.16 9.67
N LEU A 50 -5.89 -20.29 10.83
CA LEU A 50 -6.27 -19.56 12.05
C LEU A 50 -6.18 -18.04 11.82
N SER A 51 -5.18 -17.58 11.08
CA SER A 51 -5.01 -16.17 10.74
C SER A 51 -6.17 -15.65 9.88
N ILE A 52 -6.60 -16.43 8.87
CA ILE A 52 -7.77 -16.09 8.03
C ILE A 52 -9.04 -16.03 8.89
N ARG A 53 -9.29 -17.03 9.73
CA ARG A 53 -10.48 -17.05 10.60
C ARG A 53 -10.51 -15.86 11.54
N ARG A 54 -9.37 -15.49 12.12
CA ARG A 54 -9.26 -14.31 12.99
C ARG A 54 -9.51 -13.02 12.23
N PHE A 55 -8.95 -12.89 11.04
CA PHE A 55 -9.16 -11.72 10.16
C PHE A 55 -10.64 -11.57 9.80
N LEU A 56 -11.29 -12.63 9.33
CA LEU A 56 -12.72 -12.63 9.00
C LEU A 56 -13.58 -12.26 10.21
N LYS A 57 -13.34 -12.89 11.37
CA LYS A 57 -14.06 -12.58 12.62
C LYS A 57 -13.94 -11.10 12.99
N ASN A 58 -12.74 -10.53 12.90
CA ASN A 58 -12.49 -9.13 13.22
C ASN A 58 -13.14 -8.18 12.19
N SER A 59 -13.25 -8.60 10.92
CA SER A 59 -13.92 -7.85 9.86
C SER A 59 -15.44 -8.00 9.87
N GLY A 60 -16.01 -8.85 10.73
CA GLY A 60 -17.46 -9.12 10.78
C GLY A 60 -17.97 -9.98 9.60
N TYR A 61 -17.08 -10.76 8.96
CA TYR A 61 -17.41 -11.65 7.84
C TYR A 61 -17.11 -13.10 8.18
N ASP A 62 -17.79 -14.01 7.50
CA ASP A 62 -17.60 -15.47 7.57
C ASP A 62 -17.04 -16.06 6.26
N ASP A 63 -16.96 -15.24 5.21
CA ASP A 63 -16.60 -15.63 3.85
C ASP A 63 -15.59 -14.63 3.27
N SER A 64 -14.40 -15.14 2.88
CA SER A 64 -13.31 -14.33 2.37
C SER A 64 -13.62 -13.71 1.02
N GLU A 65 -14.30 -14.44 0.14
CA GLU A 65 -14.64 -13.96 -1.21
C GLU A 65 -15.66 -12.84 -1.13
N LYS A 66 -16.69 -13.00 -0.25
CA LYS A 66 -17.68 -11.94 0.00
C LYS A 66 -17.03 -10.67 0.56
N LEU A 67 -16.10 -10.80 1.54
CA LEU A 67 -15.36 -9.67 2.06
C LEU A 67 -14.58 -8.95 0.95
N PHE A 68 -13.86 -9.68 0.10
CA PHE A 68 -13.06 -9.06 -0.96
C PHE A 68 -13.91 -8.49 -2.10
N ILE A 69 -15.09 -9.04 -2.37
CA ILE A 69 -16.08 -8.43 -3.27
C ILE A 69 -16.51 -7.06 -2.72
N GLU A 70 -16.84 -6.99 -1.42
CA GLU A 70 -17.26 -5.71 -0.82
C GLU A 70 -16.10 -4.71 -0.76
N ARG A 71 -14.88 -5.13 -0.40
CA ARG A 71 -13.69 -4.27 -0.44
C ARG A 71 -13.45 -3.68 -1.83
N ARG A 72 -13.54 -4.49 -2.91
CA ARG A 72 -13.42 -4.00 -4.30
C ARG A 72 -14.52 -3.01 -4.65
N ARG A 73 -15.73 -3.24 -4.15
CA ARG A 73 -16.86 -2.34 -4.36
C ARG A 73 -16.64 -1.00 -3.64
N GLU A 74 -16.21 -1.01 -2.39
CA GLU A 74 -15.86 0.19 -1.62
C GLU A 74 -14.76 0.99 -2.32
N ASP A 75 -13.65 0.33 -2.70
CA ASP A 75 -12.54 0.95 -3.43
C ASP A 75 -13.02 1.64 -4.71
N LYS A 76 -13.82 0.93 -5.52
CA LYS A 76 -14.36 1.51 -6.76
C LYS A 76 -15.29 2.70 -6.49
N ILE A 77 -16.19 2.62 -5.52
CA ILE A 77 -17.12 3.70 -5.19
C ILE A 77 -16.35 4.96 -4.74
N ILE A 78 -15.33 4.79 -3.89
CA ILE A 78 -14.51 5.89 -3.38
C ILE A 78 -13.74 6.55 -4.53
N ASN A 79 -13.10 5.75 -5.38
CA ASN A 79 -12.32 6.25 -6.50
C ASN A 79 -13.19 6.95 -7.55
N ASP A 80 -14.37 6.39 -7.89
CA ASP A 80 -15.34 7.02 -8.80
C ASP A 80 -15.83 8.37 -8.26
N LEU A 81 -16.07 8.47 -6.93
CA LEU A 81 -16.52 9.70 -6.27
C LEU A 81 -15.53 10.87 -6.47
N ILE A 82 -14.25 10.59 -6.47
CA ILE A 82 -13.19 11.59 -6.65
C ILE A 82 -12.65 11.68 -8.07
N GLY A 83 -13.23 10.94 -9.02
CA GLY A 83 -12.82 10.96 -10.42
C GLY A 83 -11.50 10.23 -10.71
N VAL A 84 -11.11 9.26 -9.91
CA VAL A 84 -9.90 8.44 -10.07
C VAL A 84 -10.24 7.13 -10.79
N LYS A 85 -9.44 6.76 -11.79
CA LYS A 85 -9.59 5.48 -12.49
C LYS A 85 -9.11 4.33 -11.63
N THR A 86 -9.92 3.28 -11.49
CA THR A 86 -9.58 2.08 -10.72
C THR A 86 -9.16 0.93 -11.64
N ILE A 87 -8.06 0.25 -11.28
CA ILE A 87 -7.60 -0.99 -11.90
C ILE A 87 -7.30 -2.00 -10.79
N HIS A 88 -7.97 -3.14 -10.78
CA HIS A 88 -7.68 -4.26 -9.89
C HIS A 88 -6.80 -5.28 -10.63
N LEU A 89 -5.56 -5.51 -10.17
CA LEU A 89 -4.60 -6.42 -10.83
C LEU A 89 -4.88 -7.90 -10.53
N ARG A 90 -5.75 -8.18 -9.57
CA ARG A 90 -6.29 -9.51 -9.25
C ARG A 90 -5.25 -10.53 -8.76
N PHE A 91 -4.24 -10.06 -8.02
CA PHE A 91 -3.36 -10.94 -7.28
C PHE A 91 -3.96 -11.31 -5.92
N THR A 92 -3.62 -12.51 -5.44
CA THR A 92 -4.08 -13.03 -4.14
C THR A 92 -3.33 -12.34 -3.00
N ASP A 93 -4.06 -11.84 -2.01
CA ASP A 93 -3.54 -11.25 -0.78
C ASP A 93 -2.63 -12.23 -0.02
N GLY A 94 -1.59 -11.71 0.64
CA GLY A 94 -0.57 -12.48 1.33
C GLY A 94 -1.09 -13.46 2.36
N LEU A 95 -2.17 -13.09 3.04
CA LEU A 95 -2.85 -13.96 4.01
C LEU A 95 -3.38 -15.25 3.40
N TYR A 96 -3.69 -15.23 2.09
CA TYR A 96 -4.32 -16.31 1.35
C TYR A 96 -3.38 -17.03 0.39
N ARG A 97 -2.11 -16.58 0.21
CA ARG A 97 -1.20 -17.18 -0.77
C ARG A 97 -0.77 -18.58 -0.39
N LEU A 98 -1.00 -19.51 -1.31
CA LEU A 98 -0.64 -20.92 -1.18
C LEU A 98 0.73 -21.21 -1.80
N LYS A 99 1.42 -22.21 -1.29
CA LYS A 99 2.65 -22.73 -1.89
C LYS A 99 2.31 -23.41 -3.22
N SER A 100 2.98 -23.01 -4.30
CA SER A 100 2.82 -23.62 -5.62
C SER A 100 3.59 -24.93 -5.78
N ASN A 101 4.71 -25.10 -5.05
CA ASN A 101 5.63 -26.22 -5.18
C ASN A 101 5.84 -26.92 -3.82
N ALA A 102 4.73 -27.32 -3.17
CA ALA A 102 4.84 -28.08 -1.93
C ALA A 102 5.38 -29.49 -2.21
N ASN A 103 6.40 -29.89 -1.47
CA ASN A 103 6.93 -31.27 -1.52
C ASN A 103 5.98 -32.26 -0.85
N ARG A 104 6.23 -33.59 -1.02
CA ARG A 104 5.35 -34.63 -0.47
C ARG A 104 5.15 -34.55 1.04
N LEU A 105 6.17 -34.14 1.78
CA LEU A 105 6.12 -33.98 3.23
C LEU A 105 5.26 -32.77 3.61
N GLU A 106 5.41 -31.64 2.91
CA GLU A 106 4.58 -30.45 3.11
C GLU A 106 3.11 -30.69 2.77
N LEU A 107 2.84 -31.47 1.72
CA LEU A 107 1.47 -31.90 1.38
C LEU A 107 0.87 -32.80 2.48
N ALA A 108 1.64 -33.75 3.01
CA ALA A 108 1.20 -34.59 4.11
C ALA A 108 0.93 -33.77 5.39
N LEU A 109 1.85 -32.87 5.74
CA LEU A 109 1.66 -31.92 6.85
C LEU A 109 0.45 -31.03 6.63
N GLY A 110 0.23 -30.53 5.40
CA GLY A 110 -0.92 -29.70 5.04
C GLY A 110 -2.27 -30.42 5.17
N ASN A 111 -2.30 -31.75 5.16
CA ASN A 111 -3.53 -32.51 5.43
C ASN A 111 -3.85 -32.59 6.93
N ILE A 112 -2.84 -32.47 7.79
CA ILE A 112 -2.99 -32.46 9.25
C ILE A 112 -3.12 -31.01 9.75
N LEU A 113 -2.30 -30.10 9.22
CA LEU A 113 -2.24 -28.68 9.62
C LEU A 113 -2.40 -27.80 8.39
N GLN A 114 -3.57 -27.19 8.21
CA GLN A 114 -3.87 -26.40 7.02
C GLN A 114 -2.92 -25.22 6.82
N GLU A 115 -2.37 -24.67 7.90
CA GLU A 115 -1.38 -23.59 7.88
C GLU A 115 -0.16 -23.93 7.03
N ALA A 116 0.26 -25.20 6.98
CA ALA A 116 1.42 -25.65 6.20
C ALA A 116 1.24 -25.46 4.67
N LYS A 117 0.02 -25.30 4.20
CA LYS A 117 -0.30 -25.04 2.78
C LYS A 117 0.03 -23.60 2.35
N PHE A 118 0.10 -22.68 3.30
CA PHE A 118 0.33 -21.24 3.00
C PHE A 118 1.82 -20.91 2.90
N ILE A 119 2.15 -19.93 2.07
CA ILE A 119 3.51 -19.37 2.01
C ILE A 119 3.89 -18.76 3.36
N TYR A 120 2.89 -18.17 4.03
CA TYR A 120 3.04 -17.50 5.33
C TYR A 120 2.20 -18.20 6.41
N PRO A 121 2.61 -19.38 6.91
CA PRO A 121 1.82 -20.18 7.86
C PRO A 121 1.59 -19.48 9.21
N LEU A 122 2.54 -18.64 9.65
CA LEU A 122 2.46 -17.83 10.86
C LEU A 122 2.37 -16.35 10.47
N PHE A 123 1.35 -15.99 9.70
CA PHE A 123 1.23 -14.70 9.03
C PHE A 123 1.50 -13.51 9.95
N ALA A 124 0.86 -13.43 11.11
CA ALA A 124 1.03 -12.31 12.05
C ALA A 124 2.48 -12.16 12.57
N TRP A 125 3.19 -13.27 12.79
CA TRP A 125 4.59 -13.25 13.18
C TRP A 125 5.50 -12.86 12.01
N GLN A 126 5.22 -13.40 10.82
CA GLN A 126 5.97 -13.10 9.60
C GLN A 126 5.82 -11.65 9.15
N LEU A 127 4.64 -11.03 9.39
CA LEU A 127 4.45 -9.58 9.23
C LEU A 127 5.44 -8.79 10.09
N LYS A 128 5.58 -9.15 11.39
CA LYS A 128 6.53 -8.47 12.29
C LYS A 128 7.98 -8.61 11.81
N MET A 129 8.35 -9.77 11.28
CA MET A 129 9.69 -10.01 10.74
C MET A 129 9.92 -9.31 9.40
N GLY A 130 8.86 -8.98 8.67
CA GLY A 130 8.94 -8.29 7.38
C GLY A 130 9.80 -8.99 6.32
N LYS A 131 9.98 -10.31 6.42
CA LYS A 131 10.82 -11.09 5.50
C LYS A 131 9.98 -11.71 4.39
N VAL A 132 10.07 -11.17 3.19
CA VAL A 132 9.42 -11.70 1.99
C VAL A 132 10.00 -13.08 1.65
N SER A 133 9.12 -14.05 1.38
CA SER A 133 9.50 -15.41 1.00
C SER A 133 10.18 -15.47 -0.38
N SER A 134 11.14 -16.37 -0.56
CA SER A 134 11.69 -16.67 -1.88
C SER A 134 10.64 -17.22 -2.86
N ASN A 135 9.57 -17.82 -2.33
CA ASN A 135 8.45 -18.32 -3.14
C ASN A 135 7.65 -17.17 -3.83
N ASP A 136 7.79 -15.93 -3.37
CA ASP A 136 7.16 -14.76 -4.01
C ASP A 136 8.02 -14.15 -5.15
N GLY A 137 9.17 -14.73 -5.51
CA GLY A 137 10.02 -14.20 -6.57
C GLY A 137 9.33 -14.14 -7.94
N GLN A 138 8.58 -15.18 -8.31
CA GLN A 138 7.79 -15.20 -9.55
C GLN A 138 6.67 -14.16 -9.50
N LEU A 139 5.96 -14.07 -8.38
CA LEU A 139 4.89 -13.08 -8.15
C LEU A 139 5.41 -11.65 -8.34
N ILE A 140 6.58 -11.31 -7.79
CA ILE A 140 7.21 -10.00 -7.98
C ILE A 140 7.40 -9.69 -9.48
N ASN A 141 7.93 -10.64 -10.25
CA ASN A 141 8.13 -10.46 -11.69
C ASN A 141 6.80 -10.31 -12.47
N GLU A 142 5.75 -11.02 -12.06
CA GLU A 142 4.42 -10.90 -12.67
C GLU A 142 3.78 -9.55 -12.38
N ILE A 143 3.90 -9.06 -11.13
CA ILE A 143 3.46 -7.71 -10.75
C ILE A 143 4.20 -6.65 -11.57
N THR A 144 5.54 -6.76 -11.66
CA THR A 144 6.36 -5.84 -12.48
C THR A 144 5.84 -5.75 -13.92
N ARG A 145 5.64 -6.90 -14.60
CA ARG A 145 5.14 -6.94 -15.97
C ARG A 145 3.75 -6.32 -16.13
N LYS A 146 2.85 -6.53 -15.13
CA LYS A 146 1.52 -5.89 -15.14
C LYS A 146 1.63 -4.36 -15.04
N ILE A 147 2.53 -3.87 -14.17
CA ILE A 147 2.74 -2.43 -13.99
C ILE A 147 3.40 -1.82 -15.24
N GLU A 148 4.40 -2.49 -15.84
CA GLU A 148 5.03 -2.07 -17.10
C GLU A 148 3.99 -1.82 -18.21
N GLY A 149 2.97 -2.68 -18.30
CA GLY A 149 1.87 -2.51 -19.25
C GLY A 149 0.96 -1.31 -18.98
N LEU A 150 1.05 -0.67 -17.81
CA LEU A 150 0.25 0.50 -17.43
C LEU A 150 1.05 1.82 -17.52
N VAL A 151 2.37 1.75 -17.56
CA VAL A 151 3.27 2.92 -17.56
C VAL A 151 3.49 3.39 -19.01
N GLY A 152 3.06 4.61 -19.29
CA GLY A 152 3.34 5.30 -20.53
C GLY A 152 4.51 6.30 -20.40
N PRO A 153 4.95 6.91 -21.51
CA PRO A 153 6.13 7.81 -21.55
C PRO A 153 6.03 9.05 -20.65
N LYS A 154 4.82 9.45 -20.25
CA LYS A 154 4.56 10.62 -19.39
C LYS A 154 3.87 10.23 -18.07
N THR A 155 3.90 8.96 -17.73
CA THR A 155 3.34 8.46 -16.49
C THR A 155 4.30 8.74 -15.33
N VAL A 156 3.81 9.45 -14.32
CA VAL A 156 4.49 9.58 -13.03
C VAL A 156 4.02 8.43 -12.15
N LEU A 157 4.96 7.58 -11.74
CA LEU A 157 4.67 6.36 -11.00
C LEU A 157 4.84 6.58 -9.50
N PHE A 158 3.82 6.19 -8.75
CA PHE A 158 3.82 6.22 -7.28
C PHE A 158 3.72 4.81 -6.71
N ALA A 159 4.44 4.56 -5.60
CA ALA A 159 4.47 3.27 -4.92
C ALA A 159 4.63 3.43 -3.40
N PRO A 160 4.27 2.40 -2.60
CA PRO A 160 4.45 2.46 -1.15
C PRO A 160 5.94 2.43 -0.76
N VAL A 161 6.28 3.14 0.31
CA VAL A 161 7.58 2.99 1.00
C VAL A 161 7.69 1.61 1.64
N ALA A 162 6.58 0.98 1.98
CA ALA A 162 6.46 -0.25 2.77
C ALA A 162 6.87 -0.05 4.25
N THR A 163 6.44 1.06 4.85
CA THR A 163 6.51 1.31 6.29
C THR A 163 5.71 0.23 7.04
N GLY A 164 6.08 -0.09 8.28
CA GLY A 164 5.38 -1.08 9.11
C GLY A 164 5.63 -2.54 8.73
N SER A 165 6.55 -2.80 7.81
CA SER A 165 7.04 -4.14 7.45
C SER A 165 6.01 -5.10 6.82
N HIS A 166 4.84 -4.60 6.35
CA HIS A 166 3.85 -5.45 5.69
C HIS A 166 4.43 -6.14 4.46
N LEU A 167 4.30 -7.47 4.39
CA LEU A 167 4.93 -8.29 3.35
C LEU A 167 4.50 -7.89 1.94
N ASP A 168 3.21 -7.63 1.74
CA ASP A 168 2.65 -7.27 0.44
C ASP A 168 3.11 -5.87 0.00
N HIS A 169 3.25 -4.92 0.92
CA HIS A 169 3.84 -3.62 0.61
C HIS A 169 5.30 -3.76 0.16
N LYS A 170 6.08 -4.62 0.84
CA LYS A 170 7.48 -4.92 0.43
C LYS A 170 7.56 -5.62 -0.93
N ILE A 171 6.62 -6.49 -1.26
CA ILE A 171 6.53 -7.15 -2.57
C ILE A 171 6.26 -6.10 -3.65
N VAL A 172 5.28 -5.23 -3.45
CA VAL A 172 4.96 -4.15 -4.40
C VAL A 172 6.15 -3.20 -4.56
N ARG A 173 6.78 -2.78 -3.46
CA ARG A 173 8.00 -1.96 -3.53
C ARG A 173 9.10 -2.64 -4.35
N ARG A 174 9.39 -3.93 -4.09
CA ARG A 174 10.41 -4.70 -4.84
C ARG A 174 10.08 -4.86 -6.32
N ALA A 175 8.81 -4.96 -6.67
CA ALA A 175 8.38 -5.05 -8.07
C ALA A 175 8.65 -3.76 -8.86
N ILE A 176 8.75 -2.62 -8.16
CA ILE A 176 8.88 -1.29 -8.74
C ILE A 176 10.29 -0.74 -8.60
N GLU A 177 10.87 -0.87 -7.42
CA GLU A 177 12.18 -0.29 -7.09
C GLU A 177 13.29 -0.89 -7.96
N GLY A 178 14.04 -0.01 -8.64
CA GLY A 178 15.13 -0.42 -9.55
C GLY A 178 14.68 -0.94 -10.92
N ARG A 179 13.36 -0.99 -11.17
CA ARG A 179 12.78 -1.35 -12.49
C ARG A 179 12.26 -0.14 -13.24
N PHE A 180 11.80 0.87 -12.51
CA PHE A 180 11.27 2.09 -13.08
C PHE A 180 12.12 3.28 -12.64
N GLU A 181 12.32 4.24 -13.54
CA GLU A 181 12.97 5.52 -13.23
C GLU A 181 11.94 6.49 -12.65
N ASN A 182 12.42 7.44 -11.85
CA ASN A 182 11.61 8.55 -11.32
C ASN A 182 10.36 8.13 -10.55
N VAL A 183 10.44 7.03 -9.80
CA VAL A 183 9.38 6.58 -8.89
C VAL A 183 9.31 7.52 -7.70
N ILE A 184 8.10 7.89 -7.32
CA ILE A 184 7.79 8.63 -6.11
C ILE A 184 7.21 7.64 -5.11
N PHE A 185 7.82 7.55 -3.93
CA PHE A 185 7.29 6.70 -2.88
C PHE A 185 6.42 7.51 -1.92
N TRP A 186 5.27 6.96 -1.51
CA TRP A 186 4.48 7.54 -0.43
C TRP A 186 4.71 6.81 0.89
N SER A 187 4.58 7.53 1.99
CA SER A 187 4.63 6.96 3.34
C SER A 187 3.30 6.29 3.67
N ASP A 188 3.37 5.03 4.11
CA ASP A 188 2.20 4.17 4.32
C ASP A 188 1.45 4.58 5.60
N PHE A 189 0.32 5.28 5.48
CA PHE A 189 -0.55 5.60 6.60
C PHE A 189 -1.50 4.41 6.90
N PRO A 190 -1.76 4.05 8.17
CA PRO A 190 -1.34 4.73 9.40
C PRO A 190 0.02 4.28 9.97
N TYR A 191 0.73 3.35 9.34
CA TYR A 191 1.98 2.78 9.87
C TYR A 191 3.06 3.84 10.12
N ASN A 192 3.12 4.88 9.30
CA ASN A 192 4.07 5.98 9.44
C ASN A 192 3.85 6.86 10.68
N VAL A 193 2.68 6.78 11.33
CA VAL A 193 2.40 7.45 12.60
C VAL A 193 2.96 6.66 13.77
N TRP A 194 3.13 5.35 13.60
CA TRP A 194 3.57 4.42 14.65
C TRP A 194 5.05 4.04 14.53
N ASP A 195 5.66 4.22 13.35
CA ASP A 195 7.05 3.82 13.06
C ASP A 195 7.74 4.86 12.18
N ASN A 196 8.59 5.68 12.81
CA ASN A 196 9.36 6.74 12.14
C ASN A 196 10.69 6.25 11.54
N GLN A 197 11.08 4.98 11.68
CA GLN A 197 12.42 4.50 11.30
C GLN A 197 12.69 4.50 9.78
N PHE A 198 11.67 4.61 8.95
CA PHE A 198 11.80 4.39 7.51
C PHE A 198 12.34 5.59 6.71
N SER A 199 12.29 6.80 7.24
CA SER A 199 12.77 8.01 6.54
C SER A 199 14.30 8.03 6.34
N SER A 200 15.05 7.39 7.24
CA SER A 200 16.52 7.37 7.20
C SER A 200 17.10 6.52 6.05
N ASP A 201 16.50 5.38 5.70
CA ASP A 201 16.96 4.52 4.59
C ASP A 201 16.83 5.22 3.24
N LEU A 202 15.69 5.85 2.96
CA LEU A 202 15.48 6.57 1.71
C LEU A 202 16.38 7.81 1.61
N GLY A 203 16.56 8.54 2.70
CA GLY A 203 17.48 9.69 2.76
C GLY A 203 18.92 9.31 2.43
N SER A 204 19.44 8.20 2.98
CA SER A 204 20.79 7.69 2.68
C SER A 204 20.94 7.26 1.21
N ARG A 205 19.86 7.01 0.49
CA ARG A 205 19.79 6.60 -0.91
C ARG A 205 19.49 7.77 -1.87
N GLY A 206 19.59 9.03 -1.39
CA GLY A 206 19.42 10.23 -2.19
C GLY A 206 17.97 10.59 -2.50
N TYR A 207 17.02 10.17 -1.66
CA TYR A 207 15.64 10.61 -1.76
C TYR A 207 15.41 11.82 -0.86
N GLN A 208 14.69 12.81 -1.39
CA GLN A 208 14.22 13.98 -0.67
C GLN A 208 12.78 13.74 -0.21
N ARG A 209 12.47 14.11 1.05
CA ARG A 209 11.12 14.05 1.62
C ARG A 209 10.34 15.30 1.23
N TRP A 210 9.09 15.10 0.83
CA TRP A 210 8.13 16.13 0.47
C TRP A 210 6.89 15.97 1.34
N GLU A 211 6.29 17.09 1.74
CA GLU A 211 5.12 17.12 2.60
C GLU A 211 3.92 17.71 1.85
N TRP A 212 2.75 17.07 2.01
CA TRP A 212 1.47 17.53 1.52
C TRP A 212 0.49 17.70 2.67
N ASN A 213 0.02 18.94 2.89
CA ASN A 213 -0.85 19.33 4.01
C ASN A 213 -2.25 19.76 3.58
N ASN A 214 -2.56 19.73 2.29
CA ASN A 214 -3.86 20.19 1.79
C ASN A 214 -4.86 19.03 1.72
N ASN A 215 -6.15 19.37 1.81
CA ASN A 215 -7.27 18.43 1.64
C ASN A 215 -7.27 17.24 2.64
N LEU A 216 -6.69 17.43 3.82
CA LEU A 216 -6.63 16.35 4.82
C LEU A 216 -8.01 16.01 5.41
N ASP A 217 -8.95 16.97 5.45
CA ASP A 217 -10.34 16.72 5.86
C ASP A 217 -11.07 15.84 4.84
N GLU A 218 -10.83 16.07 3.55
CA GLU A 218 -11.33 15.23 2.46
C GLU A 218 -10.76 13.82 2.56
N LYS A 219 -9.47 13.67 2.82
CA LYS A 219 -8.83 12.38 3.09
C LYS A 219 -9.55 11.63 4.21
N ILE A 220 -9.80 12.28 5.37
CA ILE A 220 -10.48 11.64 6.49
C ILE A 220 -11.91 11.21 6.10
N LYS A 221 -12.63 12.00 5.31
CA LYS A 221 -13.95 11.62 4.77
C LYS A 221 -13.87 10.37 3.91
N LEU A 222 -12.89 10.28 3.00
CA LEU A 222 -12.67 9.12 2.14
C LEU A 222 -12.32 7.88 2.97
N ILE A 223 -11.43 8.00 3.96
CA ILE A 223 -11.07 6.89 4.86
C ILE A 223 -12.30 6.34 5.59
N ARG A 224 -13.20 7.19 6.07
CA ARG A 224 -14.45 6.77 6.73
C ARG A 224 -15.40 6.01 5.82
N MET A 225 -15.24 6.07 4.50
CA MET A 225 -16.03 5.29 3.55
C MET A 225 -15.52 3.85 3.38
N ILE A 226 -14.30 3.53 3.83
CA ILE A 226 -13.71 2.18 3.81
C ILE A 226 -14.25 1.38 5.01
N LYS A 227 -15.53 1.06 4.99
CA LYS A 227 -16.25 0.48 6.14
C LYS A 227 -15.72 -0.88 6.57
N THR A 228 -15.23 -1.67 5.60
CA THR A 228 -14.69 -3.02 5.86
C THR A 228 -13.34 -2.99 6.60
N GLN A 229 -12.64 -1.84 6.65
CA GLN A 229 -11.29 -1.75 7.23
C GLN A 229 -11.17 -0.68 8.31
N VAL A 230 -11.96 0.39 8.26
CA VAL A 230 -11.79 1.55 9.15
C VAL A 230 -11.86 1.18 10.63
N SER A 231 -12.77 0.29 11.03
CA SER A 231 -12.89 -0.17 12.42
C SER A 231 -11.74 -1.06 12.89
N LEU A 232 -11.05 -1.74 11.97
CA LEU A 232 -9.86 -2.54 12.26
C LEU A 232 -8.62 -1.68 12.44
N LEU A 233 -8.48 -0.62 11.62
CA LEU A 233 -7.35 0.29 11.64
C LEU A 233 -7.48 1.35 12.73
N PHE A 234 -8.72 1.79 13.02
CA PHE A 234 -9.03 2.86 13.97
C PHE A 234 -10.15 2.40 14.91
N PRO A 235 -9.88 1.47 15.86
CA PRO A 235 -10.91 0.86 16.70
C PRO A 235 -11.59 1.86 17.66
N ASP A 236 -10.91 2.97 17.99
CA ASP A 236 -11.46 4.09 18.76
C ASP A 236 -12.20 5.13 17.88
N GLY A 237 -12.26 4.92 16.57
CA GLY A 237 -12.86 5.84 15.60
C GLY A 237 -12.05 7.12 15.34
N ASN A 238 -10.90 7.27 15.99
CA ASN A 238 -10.04 8.45 15.83
C ASN A 238 -9.05 8.24 14.67
N ILE A 239 -9.28 8.96 13.57
CA ILE A 239 -8.37 8.95 12.41
C ILE A 239 -7.43 10.16 12.55
N PRO A 240 -6.12 9.95 12.74
CA PRO A 240 -5.16 11.03 12.88
C PRO A 240 -5.12 11.94 11.66
N LYS A 241 -5.25 13.26 11.87
CA LYS A 241 -5.10 14.25 10.81
C LYS A 241 -3.63 14.66 10.70
N VAL A 242 -2.89 13.90 9.88
CA VAL A 242 -1.45 14.11 9.68
C VAL A 242 -1.13 14.36 8.21
N PRO A 243 -0.02 15.06 7.91
CA PRO A 243 0.44 15.25 6.54
C PRO A 243 0.64 13.95 5.79
N GLU A 244 0.56 14.02 4.47
CA GLU A 244 1.02 12.96 3.58
C GLU A 244 2.48 13.21 3.22
N TYR A 245 3.30 12.17 3.23
CA TYR A 245 4.72 12.30 2.91
C TYR A 245 5.07 11.51 1.66
N TYR A 246 5.87 12.15 0.80
CA TYR A 246 6.34 11.60 -0.45
C TYR A 246 7.86 11.66 -0.51
N PHE A 247 8.48 10.70 -1.19
CA PHE A 247 9.91 10.62 -1.34
C PHE A 247 10.26 10.51 -2.82
N ALA A 248 11.04 11.44 -3.33
CA ALA A 248 11.52 11.45 -4.72
C ALA A 248 13.03 11.61 -4.72
N LYS A 249 13.70 11.06 -5.74
CA LYS A 249 15.14 11.29 -5.91
C LYS A 249 15.43 12.77 -6.06
N GLU A 250 16.59 13.20 -5.60
CA GLU A 250 17.07 14.57 -5.74
C GLU A 250 17.03 14.98 -7.23
N GLY A 251 16.47 16.14 -7.54
CA GLY A 251 16.23 16.60 -8.91
C GLY A 251 14.91 16.14 -9.55
N VAL A 252 14.21 15.19 -8.96
CA VAL A 252 12.86 14.80 -9.37
C VAL A 252 11.84 15.60 -8.56
N VAL A 253 11.14 16.51 -9.22
CA VAL A 253 10.02 17.23 -8.62
C VAL A 253 8.78 16.33 -8.75
N PRO A 254 8.17 15.88 -7.64
CA PRO A 254 7.04 14.94 -7.68
C PRO A 254 5.85 15.44 -8.51
N PHE A 255 5.72 16.75 -8.62
CA PHE A 255 4.63 17.41 -9.38
C PHE A 255 5.15 18.67 -10.08
N PRO A 256 4.53 19.10 -11.20
CA PRO A 256 4.84 20.39 -11.80
C PRO A 256 4.73 21.52 -10.77
N ALA A 257 5.55 22.54 -10.88
CA ALA A 257 5.58 23.70 -9.99
C ALA A 257 4.21 24.42 -9.81
N THR A 258 3.25 24.12 -10.70
CA THR A 258 1.85 24.57 -10.63
C THR A 258 1.01 23.84 -9.57
N VAL A 259 1.51 22.76 -8.97
CA VAL A 259 0.87 22.05 -7.85
C VAL A 259 1.27 22.76 -6.56
N GLY A 260 0.61 23.89 -6.26
CA GLY A 260 0.82 24.60 -5.01
C GLY A 260 0.43 23.74 -3.82
N GLY A 261 1.32 23.59 -2.85
CA GLY A 261 1.05 22.88 -1.58
C GLY A 261 2.03 21.76 -1.24
N LEU A 262 2.84 21.30 -2.19
CA LEU A 262 3.93 20.35 -1.90
C LEU A 262 5.19 21.14 -1.50
N LYS A 263 5.74 20.87 -0.34
CA LYS A 263 6.95 21.54 0.15
C LYS A 263 8.06 20.52 0.39
N PRO A 264 9.28 20.74 -0.16
CA PRO A 264 10.42 19.96 0.26
C PRO A 264 10.70 20.28 1.73
N LEU A 265 10.93 19.27 2.55
CA LEU A 265 11.41 19.48 3.91
C LEU A 265 12.91 19.79 3.88
N ALA A 266 13.34 20.76 4.69
CA ALA A 266 14.74 21.08 4.83
C ALA A 266 15.55 19.85 5.30
N LYS A 267 16.81 19.74 4.90
CA LYS A 267 17.66 18.57 5.26
C LYS A 267 17.76 18.38 6.78
N GLU A 268 17.68 19.44 7.55
CA GLU A 268 17.71 19.44 9.01
C GLU A 268 16.43 18.86 9.64
N ASP A 269 15.26 19.11 9.04
CA ASP A 269 13.96 18.61 9.52
C ASP A 269 13.70 17.15 9.13
N GLN A 270 14.48 16.60 8.19
CA GLN A 270 14.32 15.22 7.74
C GLN A 270 14.68 14.18 8.82
N TYR A 271 15.42 14.56 9.86
CA TYR A 271 15.99 13.66 10.86
C TYR A 271 15.65 14.03 12.33
N SER A 272 14.99 15.17 12.59
CA SER A 272 14.77 15.68 13.96
C SER A 272 13.69 14.96 14.77
N GLU A 273 12.79 14.20 14.12
CA GLU A 273 11.70 13.48 14.82
C GLU A 273 12.10 12.15 15.48
N SER A 274 13.37 11.72 15.35
CA SER A 274 13.82 10.42 15.88
C SER A 274 14.21 10.42 17.36
N GLN A 275 14.15 11.54 18.09
CA GLN A 275 14.60 11.62 19.49
C GLN A 275 13.52 11.77 20.57
N GLU A 276 12.24 12.00 20.22
CA GLU A 276 11.19 12.18 21.24
C GLU A 276 10.31 10.94 21.51
N GLY A 277 10.56 9.80 20.86
CA GLY A 277 9.72 8.59 20.91
C GLY A 277 10.04 7.56 22.00
N ASP A 278 11.04 7.76 22.89
CA ASP A 278 11.53 6.73 23.83
C ASP A 278 11.03 6.90 25.30
N GLN A 279 9.86 7.45 25.51
CA GLN A 279 9.21 7.44 26.83
C GLN A 279 7.69 7.26 26.74
N ARG A 280 7.21 6.04 26.42
CA ARG A 280 5.94 5.49 26.97
C ARG A 280 5.80 4.01 26.58
N LEU A 281 6.07 3.16 27.56
CA LEU A 281 5.65 1.76 27.65
C LEU A 281 4.12 1.68 27.73
#